data_a014752937120c6234c789df911a8059
#
_entry.id   a014752937120c6234c789df911a8059
#
_cell.length_a   1.000
_cell.length_b   1.000
_cell.length_c   1.000
_cell.angle_alpha   90.00
_cell.angle_beta   90.00
_cell.angle_gamma   90.00
#
_symmetry.space_group_name_H-M   'P 1'
#
loop_
_entity.id
_entity.type
_entity.pdbx_description
1 polymer ?
#
loop_
_entity_poly.entity_id
_entity_poly.type
_entity_poly.pdbx_seq_one_letter_code
_entity_poly.pdbx_strand_id
1 'polypeptide(L)'
;MQEIIDKIKTLLPEKRYNHVLRVVDMAKKLARIHGTNSQKAEIAAYLHDVSKFFTLEDMKNFVWTNEHVKDYQVGELLHGFAGAIYARNRFRIDDMDILNAIRYHTIGRKGMSDLEKI
;
A
#
# COMPACT_ATOMS: atom_id res chain seq x y z
N MET A 1 -9.33 -6.82 -9.59
CA MET A 1 -9.43 -6.98 -8.12
C MET A 1 -9.11 -8.40 -7.65
N GLN A 2 -9.64 -9.42 -8.30
CA GLN A 2 -9.36 -10.81 -7.88
C GLN A 2 -7.89 -11.17 -7.98
N GLU A 3 -7.20 -10.69 -8.99
CA GLU A 3 -5.76 -10.89 -9.16
C GLU A 3 -4.96 -10.35 -7.96
N ILE A 4 -5.34 -9.16 -7.48
CA ILE A 4 -4.71 -8.54 -6.31
C ILE A 4 -4.94 -9.40 -5.06
N ILE A 5 -6.19 -9.81 -4.84
CA ILE A 5 -6.57 -10.64 -3.68
C ILE A 5 -5.79 -11.95 -3.68
N ASP A 6 -5.76 -12.64 -4.81
CA ASP A 6 -5.07 -13.93 -4.93
C ASP A 6 -3.57 -13.79 -4.64
N LYS A 7 -2.95 -12.73 -5.14
CA LYS A 7 -1.51 -12.51 -4.91
C LYS A 7 -1.22 -12.18 -3.45
N ILE A 8 -2.03 -11.34 -2.82
CA ILE A 8 -1.86 -10.98 -1.40
C ILE A 8 -1.94 -12.22 -0.51
N LYS A 9 -2.84 -13.14 -0.81
CA LYS A 9 -2.95 -14.40 -0.06
C LYS A 9 -1.64 -15.20 -0.08
N THR A 10 -0.88 -15.12 -1.15
CA THR A 10 0.41 -15.81 -1.26
C THR A 10 1.54 -15.08 -0.56
N LEU A 11 1.44 -13.77 -0.41
CA LEU A 11 2.51 -12.93 0.13
C LEU A 11 2.41 -12.69 1.63
N LEU A 12 1.22 -12.85 2.22
CA LEU A 12 0.98 -12.54 3.63
C LEU A 12 0.54 -13.79 4.40
N PRO A 13 1.03 -13.96 5.66
CA PRO A 13 0.50 -14.98 6.55
C PRO A 13 -1.00 -14.77 6.79
N GLU A 14 -1.72 -15.84 7.13
CA GLU A 14 -3.17 -15.82 7.32
C GLU A 14 -3.64 -14.73 8.27
N LYS A 15 -2.99 -14.57 9.43
CA LYS A 15 -3.34 -13.52 10.39
C LYS A 15 -3.23 -12.13 9.79
N ARG A 16 -2.18 -11.89 9.01
CA ARG A 16 -1.97 -10.58 8.37
C ARG A 16 -2.96 -10.36 7.25
N TYR A 17 -3.26 -11.38 6.48
CA TYR A 17 -4.31 -11.30 5.46
C TYR A 17 -5.67 -10.95 6.08
N ASN A 18 -6.04 -11.59 7.19
CA ASN A 18 -7.28 -11.28 7.89
C ASN A 18 -7.30 -9.85 8.42
N HIS A 19 -6.16 -9.32 8.88
CA HIS A 19 -6.02 -7.92 9.24
C HIS A 19 -6.29 -7.01 8.03
N VAL A 20 -5.75 -7.35 6.87
CA VAL A 20 -5.98 -6.59 5.63
C VAL A 20 -7.45 -6.54 5.29
N LEU A 21 -8.18 -7.65 5.42
CA LEU A 21 -9.63 -7.67 5.16
C LEU A 21 -10.39 -6.70 6.09
N ARG A 22 -10.01 -6.62 7.36
CA ARG A 22 -10.62 -5.66 8.30
C ARG A 22 -10.30 -4.21 7.91
N VAL A 23 -9.07 -3.95 7.48
CA VAL A 23 -8.65 -2.62 7.01
C VAL A 23 -9.42 -2.24 5.76
N VAL A 24 -9.62 -3.16 4.83
CA VAL A 24 -10.41 -2.95 3.61
C VAL A 24 -11.85 -2.52 3.96
N ASP A 25 -12.50 -3.25 4.87
CA ASP A 25 -13.87 -2.92 5.29
C ASP A 25 -13.94 -1.53 5.90
N MET A 26 -13.00 -1.18 6.77
CA MET A 26 -12.95 0.13 7.40
C MET A 26 -12.68 1.23 6.38
N ALA A 27 -11.75 1.01 5.45
CA ALA A 27 -11.41 1.98 4.41
C ALA A 27 -12.60 2.28 3.52
N LYS A 28 -13.37 1.26 3.15
CA LYS A 28 -14.59 1.42 2.34
C LYS A 28 -15.64 2.25 3.07
N LYS A 29 -15.83 1.99 4.36
CA LYS A 29 -16.78 2.75 5.19
C LYS A 29 -16.37 4.21 5.30
N LEU A 30 -15.10 4.47 5.60
CA LEU A 30 -14.59 5.83 5.73
C LEU A 30 -14.66 6.58 4.39
N ALA A 31 -14.36 5.92 3.29
CA ALA A 31 -14.47 6.52 1.97
C ALA A 31 -15.90 6.97 1.67
N ARG A 32 -16.89 6.14 1.99
CA ARG A 32 -18.30 6.49 1.81
C ARG A 32 -18.71 7.66 2.69
N ILE A 33 -18.29 7.67 3.96
CA ILE A 33 -18.61 8.75 4.89
C ILE A 33 -18.06 10.09 4.42
N HIS A 34 -16.82 10.08 3.91
CA HIS A 34 -16.11 11.30 3.51
C HIS A 34 -16.26 11.65 2.03
N GLY A 35 -17.06 10.91 1.27
CA GLY A 35 -17.28 11.18 -0.15
C GLY A 35 -16.08 10.90 -1.04
N THR A 36 -15.14 10.07 -0.59
CA THR A 36 -13.97 9.65 -1.37
C THR A 36 -14.31 8.37 -2.15
N ASN A 37 -13.60 8.10 -3.22
CA ASN A 37 -13.82 6.92 -4.06
C ASN A 37 -13.55 5.63 -3.29
N SER A 38 -14.61 4.84 -3.02
CA SER A 38 -14.50 3.62 -2.23
C SER A 38 -13.74 2.50 -2.93
N GLN A 39 -13.77 2.44 -4.27
CA GLN A 39 -12.99 1.44 -5.02
C GLN A 39 -11.50 1.70 -4.91
N LYS A 40 -11.07 2.95 -5.00
CA LYS A 40 -9.67 3.33 -4.81
C LYS A 40 -9.22 3.05 -3.38
N ALA A 41 -10.05 3.34 -2.40
CA ALA A 41 -9.77 3.04 -0.99
C ALA A 41 -9.61 1.54 -0.77
N GLU A 42 -10.45 0.73 -1.39
CA GLU A 42 -10.37 -0.73 -1.32
C GLU A 42 -9.06 -1.24 -1.89
N ILE A 43 -8.66 -0.78 -3.08
CA ILE A 43 -7.41 -1.20 -3.72
C ILE A 43 -6.21 -0.80 -2.87
N ALA A 44 -6.18 0.43 -2.39
CA ALA A 44 -5.08 0.91 -1.55
C ALA A 44 -4.99 0.09 -0.25
N ALA A 45 -6.13 -0.23 0.37
CA ALA A 45 -6.17 -1.01 1.59
C ALA A 45 -5.67 -2.44 1.37
N TYR A 46 -6.04 -3.09 0.28
CA TYR A 46 -5.51 -4.42 -0.04
C TYR A 46 -4.00 -4.41 -0.21
N LEU A 47 -3.44 -3.34 -0.75
CA LEU A 47 -2.02 -3.28 -1.11
C LEU A 47 -1.14 -2.58 -0.08
N HIS A 48 -1.72 -2.00 0.98
CA HIS A 48 -0.92 -1.19 1.91
C HIS A 48 0.21 -1.97 2.60
N ASP A 49 0.03 -3.26 2.85
CA ASP A 49 1.02 -4.12 3.49
C ASP A 49 1.65 -5.15 2.54
N VAL A 50 1.46 -5.00 1.23
CA VAL A 50 1.85 -6.03 0.26
C VAL A 50 3.33 -6.43 0.38
N SER A 51 4.19 -5.49 0.73
CA SER A 51 5.64 -5.73 0.83
C SER A 51 6.12 -5.97 2.27
N LYS A 52 5.21 -6.04 3.25
CA LYS A 52 5.61 -6.11 4.67
C LYS A 52 6.56 -7.26 4.98
N PHE A 53 6.40 -8.38 4.31
CA PHE A 53 7.23 -9.57 4.53
C PHE A 53 8.32 -9.76 3.49
N PHE A 54 8.55 -8.75 2.63
CA PHE A 54 9.73 -8.74 1.78
C PHE A 54 10.97 -8.55 2.65
N THR A 55 12.12 -9.09 2.21
CA THR A 55 13.36 -8.86 2.95
C THR A 55 13.71 -7.37 2.92
N LEU A 56 14.43 -6.91 3.94
CA LEU A 56 14.89 -5.52 3.99
C LEU A 56 15.75 -5.18 2.77
N GLU A 57 16.59 -6.11 2.34
CA GLU A 57 17.44 -5.94 1.16
C GLU A 57 16.60 -5.75 -0.11
N ASP A 58 15.58 -6.58 -0.31
CA ASP A 58 14.67 -6.46 -1.45
C ASP A 58 13.95 -5.12 -1.45
N MET A 59 13.45 -4.69 -0.29
CA MET A 59 12.78 -3.40 -0.18
C MET A 59 13.71 -2.24 -0.51
N LYS A 60 14.95 -2.26 -0.02
CA LYS A 60 15.94 -1.23 -0.31
C LYS A 60 16.27 -1.18 -1.81
N ASN A 61 16.43 -2.33 -2.43
CA ASN A 61 16.70 -2.40 -3.86
C ASN A 61 15.54 -1.83 -4.68
N PHE A 62 14.30 -2.16 -4.35
CA PHE A 62 13.12 -1.60 -5.00
C PHE A 62 13.09 -0.08 -4.89
N VAL A 63 13.21 0.44 -3.67
CA VAL A 63 13.08 1.88 -3.42
C VAL A 63 14.24 2.65 -4.03
N TRP A 64 15.46 2.22 -3.78
CA TRP A 64 16.66 2.94 -4.25
C TRP A 64 16.80 2.94 -5.76
N THR A 65 16.39 1.85 -6.41
CA THR A 65 16.47 1.74 -7.87
C THR A 65 15.38 2.59 -8.55
N ASN A 66 14.18 2.64 -7.97
CA ASN A 66 13.03 3.25 -8.63
C ASN A 66 12.73 4.68 -8.18
N GLU A 67 13.04 5.03 -6.94
CA GLU A 67 12.68 6.34 -6.37
C GLU A 67 13.86 7.14 -5.82
N HIS A 68 15.05 6.55 -5.78
CA HIS A 68 16.27 7.18 -5.26
C HIS A 68 16.15 7.68 -3.81
N VAL A 69 15.31 7.02 -3.01
CA VAL A 69 15.08 7.39 -1.60
C VAL A 69 16.05 6.60 -0.74
N LYS A 70 17.20 7.22 -0.42
CA LYS A 70 18.27 6.55 0.34
C LYS A 70 18.17 6.72 1.85
N ASP A 71 17.34 7.64 2.31
CA ASP A 71 17.26 8.00 3.73
C ASP A 71 16.43 7.02 4.56
N TYR A 72 15.60 6.20 3.93
CA TYR A 72 14.75 5.25 4.62
C TYR A 72 15.47 3.92 4.77
N GLN A 73 16.07 3.71 5.95
CA GLN A 73 16.83 2.50 6.25
C GLN A 73 16.03 1.47 7.02
N VAL A 74 14.88 1.87 7.58
CA VAL A 74 14.05 1.02 8.43
C VAL A 74 12.95 0.35 7.62
N GLY A 75 12.82 -0.99 7.77
CA GLY A 75 11.86 -1.78 6.99
C GLY A 75 10.42 -1.29 7.10
N GLU A 76 10.00 -0.82 8.26
CA GLU A 76 8.65 -0.29 8.46
C GLU A 76 8.36 0.96 7.63
N LEU A 77 9.39 1.79 7.42
CA LEU A 77 9.25 2.97 6.56
C LEU A 77 9.34 2.59 5.08
N LEU A 78 10.18 1.62 4.76
CA LEU A 78 10.41 1.20 3.38
C LEU A 78 9.25 0.41 2.79
N HIS A 79 8.49 -0.34 3.60
CA HIS A 79 7.46 -1.20 3.03
C HIS A 79 6.34 -0.44 2.31
N GLY A 80 6.04 0.79 2.74
CA GLY A 80 5.09 1.63 2.02
C GLY A 80 5.59 1.99 0.63
N PHE A 81 6.84 2.44 0.52
CA PHE A 81 7.44 2.78 -0.76
C PHE A 81 7.60 1.56 -1.67
N ALA A 82 8.10 0.46 -1.12
CA ALA A 82 8.26 -0.79 -1.87
C ALA A 82 6.90 -1.34 -2.33
N GLY A 83 5.88 -1.25 -1.48
CA GLY A 83 4.52 -1.67 -1.83
C GLY A 83 3.93 -0.87 -2.97
N ALA A 84 4.15 0.46 -3.01
CA ALA A 84 3.67 1.31 -4.09
C ALA A 84 4.37 0.94 -5.41
N ILE A 85 5.68 0.71 -5.39
CA ILE A 85 6.44 0.29 -6.57
C ILE A 85 5.95 -1.08 -7.06
N TYR A 86 5.76 -2.02 -6.14
CA TYR A 86 5.24 -3.34 -6.46
C TYR A 86 3.85 -3.27 -7.11
N ALA A 87 2.96 -2.45 -6.54
CA ALA A 87 1.62 -2.25 -7.08
C ALA A 87 1.65 -1.70 -8.52
N ARG A 88 2.50 -0.71 -8.76
CA ARG A 88 2.67 -0.12 -10.09
C ARG A 88 3.18 -1.15 -11.10
N ASN A 89 4.21 -1.90 -10.73
CA ASN A 89 4.87 -2.83 -11.65
C ASN A 89 4.09 -4.13 -11.85
N ARG A 90 3.53 -4.69 -10.78
CA ARG A 90 2.86 -6.00 -10.85
C ARG A 90 1.42 -5.90 -11.31
N PHE A 91 0.70 -4.86 -10.89
CA PHE A 91 -0.72 -4.69 -11.19
C PHE A 91 -0.99 -3.51 -12.13
N ARG A 92 0.05 -2.83 -12.60
CA ARG A 92 -0.05 -1.70 -13.54
C ARG A 92 -0.93 -0.57 -13.02
N ILE A 93 -0.86 -0.30 -11.72
CA ILE A 93 -1.60 0.78 -11.10
C ILE A 93 -0.87 2.09 -11.34
N ASP A 94 -1.52 3.03 -12.04
CA ASP A 94 -0.96 4.36 -12.34
C ASP A 94 -1.58 5.48 -11.51
N ASP A 95 -2.69 5.20 -10.83
CA ASP A 95 -3.42 6.21 -10.06
C ASP A 95 -2.56 6.69 -8.89
N MET A 96 -2.17 7.96 -8.92
CA MET A 96 -1.29 8.54 -7.91
C MET A 96 -1.94 8.60 -6.53
N ASP A 97 -3.25 8.73 -6.43
CA ASP A 97 -3.94 8.70 -5.14
C ASP A 97 -3.78 7.33 -4.47
N ILE A 98 -3.93 6.26 -5.25
CA ILE A 98 -3.75 4.89 -4.73
C ILE A 98 -2.28 4.67 -4.35
N LEU A 99 -1.35 5.01 -5.23
CA LEU A 99 0.08 4.81 -4.98
C LEU A 99 0.57 5.62 -3.78
N ASN A 100 0.13 6.85 -3.64
CA ASN A 100 0.50 7.69 -2.50
C ASN A 100 -0.13 7.21 -1.20
N ALA A 101 -1.35 6.69 -1.24
CA ALA A 101 -1.97 6.09 -0.06
C ALA A 101 -1.15 4.90 0.46
N ILE A 102 -0.67 4.04 -0.45
CA ILE A 102 0.20 2.92 -0.09
C ILE A 102 1.56 3.42 0.41
N ARG A 103 2.17 4.36 -0.32
CA ARG A 103 3.51 4.87 -0.03
C ARG A 103 3.62 5.52 1.35
N TYR A 104 2.62 6.29 1.73
CA TYR A 104 2.67 7.12 2.94
C TYR A 104 1.77 6.64 4.09
N HIS A 105 1.25 5.42 4.03
CA HIS A 105 0.29 4.96 5.03
C HIS A 105 0.87 4.87 6.46
N THR A 106 2.19 4.68 6.60
CA THR A 106 2.82 4.60 7.93
C THR A 106 3.32 5.94 8.45
N ILE A 107 3.78 6.82 7.55
CA ILE A 107 4.45 8.06 7.96
C ILE A 107 3.64 9.32 7.66
N GLY A 108 2.67 9.22 6.74
CA GLY A 108 1.93 10.38 6.28
C GLY A 108 2.81 11.34 5.49
N ARG A 109 2.25 12.46 5.08
CA ARG A 109 2.97 13.55 4.44
C ARG A 109 2.13 14.82 4.49
N LYS A 110 2.78 15.98 4.32
CA LYS A 110 2.10 17.27 4.17
C LYS A 110 1.29 17.27 2.87
N GLY A 111 0.07 17.78 2.92
CA GLY A 111 -0.78 17.88 1.73
C GLY A 111 -1.37 16.54 1.28
N MET A 112 -1.63 15.62 2.20
CA MET A 112 -2.26 14.34 1.88
C MET A 112 -3.61 14.54 1.22
N SER A 113 -3.90 13.73 0.19
CA SER A 113 -5.23 13.66 -0.41
C SER A 113 -6.22 13.03 0.57
N ASP A 114 -7.52 13.17 0.29
CA ASP A 114 -8.56 12.55 1.13
C ASP A 114 -8.40 11.03 1.19
N LEU A 115 -8.03 10.40 0.07
CA LEU A 115 -7.77 8.97 0.03
C LEU A 115 -6.60 8.57 0.94
N GLU A 116 -5.52 9.33 0.93
CA GLU A 116 -4.34 9.05 1.76
C GLU A 116 -4.65 9.13 3.25
N LYS A 117 -5.60 9.99 3.65
CA LYS A 117 -6.00 10.17 5.05
C LYS A 117 -6.85 9.01 5.59
N ILE A 118 -7.45 8.25 4.72
CA ILE A 118 -8.25 7.09 5.10
C ILE A 118 -7.34 5.91 5.43
#